data_83423c46b7be75237cb04a934c6f686c
#
_entry.id   83423c46b7be75237cb04a934c6f686c
#
_cell.length_a   1.000
_cell.length_b   1.000
_cell.length_c   1.000
_cell.angle_alpha   90.00
_cell.angle_beta   90.00
_cell.angle_gamma   90.00
#
_symmetry.space_group_name_H-M   'P 1'
#
loop_
_entity.id
_entity.type
_entity.pdbx_description
1 polymer ?
#
loop_
_entity_poly.entity_id
_entity_poly.type
_entity_poly.pdbx_seq_one_letter_code
_entity_poly.pdbx_strand_id
1 'polypeptide(L)'
;NTIDWQAIATLLEVFKMTHDSMVKEWSERNFTEAEVNFFANKDFQQSKVENDELWGEAKSLMDKDPSSLKVQNFAQKWMNSANSKYIGNPELGKKMWELMKSGDIPEGLIPGYEQEIVLFMNKAIGILYSKK
;
A
#
# COMPACT_ATOMS: atom_id res chain seq x y z
N ASN A 1 -35.90 20.18 -13.74
CA ASN A 1 -35.01 19.14 -13.26
C ASN A 1 -34.00 19.69 -12.27
N THR A 2 -34.42 19.81 -11.03
CA THR A 2 -33.58 20.24 -9.92
C THR A 2 -32.83 19.03 -9.37
N ILE A 3 -31.51 19.20 -9.18
CA ILE A 3 -30.70 18.19 -8.55
C ILE A 3 -31.03 18.13 -7.06
N ASP A 4 -31.39 16.97 -6.55
CA ASP A 4 -31.65 16.79 -5.13
C ASP A 4 -30.31 16.55 -4.39
N TRP A 5 -29.69 17.63 -3.96
CA TRP A 5 -28.41 17.60 -3.28
C TRP A 5 -28.45 16.84 -1.95
N GLN A 6 -29.59 16.84 -1.29
CA GLN A 6 -29.75 16.13 -0.02
C GLN A 6 -29.74 14.62 -0.26
N ALA A 7 -30.40 14.14 -1.31
CA ALA A 7 -30.39 12.73 -1.67
C ALA A 7 -28.97 12.29 -2.06
N ILE A 8 -28.23 13.13 -2.79
CA ILE A 8 -26.84 12.85 -3.17
C ILE A 8 -25.95 12.77 -1.91
N ALA A 9 -26.10 13.74 -1.00
CA ALA A 9 -25.32 13.75 0.23
C ALA A 9 -25.59 12.50 1.07
N THR A 10 -26.84 12.08 1.19
CA THR A 10 -27.23 10.86 1.89
C THR A 10 -26.60 9.62 1.26
N LEU A 11 -26.63 9.56 -0.08
CA LEU A 11 -26.03 8.44 -0.82
C LEU A 11 -24.52 8.36 -0.58
N LEU A 12 -23.83 9.50 -0.60
CA LEU A 12 -22.38 9.56 -0.34
C LEU A 12 -22.04 9.12 1.09
N GLU A 13 -22.86 9.49 2.06
CA GLU A 13 -22.69 9.04 3.44
C GLU A 13 -22.84 7.52 3.56
N VAL A 14 -23.83 6.94 2.87
CA VAL A 14 -24.05 5.49 2.86
C VAL A 14 -22.84 4.78 2.24
N PHE A 15 -22.32 5.28 1.12
CA PHE A 15 -21.12 4.71 0.50
C PHE A 15 -19.92 4.80 1.43
N LYS A 16 -19.72 5.92 2.09
CA LYS A 16 -18.62 6.10 3.04
C LYS A 16 -18.74 5.12 4.21
N MET A 17 -19.92 4.99 4.78
CA MET A 17 -20.16 4.06 5.89
C MET A 17 -19.91 2.62 5.46
N THR A 18 -20.35 2.22 4.27
CA THR A 18 -20.11 0.89 3.74
C THR A 18 -18.61 0.64 3.54
N HIS A 19 -17.89 1.62 3.00
CA HIS A 19 -16.45 1.51 2.80
C HIS A 19 -15.73 1.40 4.13
N ASP A 20 -16.07 2.23 5.12
CA ASP A 20 -15.45 2.19 6.44
C ASP A 20 -15.70 0.85 7.13
N SER A 21 -16.91 0.30 6.96
CA SER A 21 -17.25 -1.02 7.50
C SER A 21 -16.42 -2.13 6.87
N MET A 22 -16.21 -2.06 5.56
CA MET A 22 -15.39 -3.04 4.83
C MET A 22 -13.93 -2.98 5.28
N VAL A 23 -13.39 -1.78 5.45
CA VAL A 23 -12.02 -1.59 5.94
C VAL A 23 -11.89 -2.13 7.36
N LYS A 24 -12.86 -1.86 8.22
CA LYS A 24 -12.88 -2.34 9.60
C LYS A 24 -12.87 -3.87 9.64
N GLU A 25 -13.76 -4.51 8.88
CA GLU A 25 -13.83 -5.97 8.82
C GLU A 25 -12.52 -6.57 8.28
N TRP A 26 -11.97 -5.97 7.23
CA TRP A 26 -10.70 -6.42 6.66
C TRP A 26 -9.57 -6.30 7.69
N SER A 27 -9.52 -5.19 8.42
CA SER A 27 -8.51 -4.96 9.46
C SER A 27 -8.64 -5.97 10.60
N GLU A 28 -9.86 -6.21 11.08
CA GLU A 28 -10.11 -7.16 12.16
C GLU A 28 -9.77 -8.59 11.76
N ARG A 29 -9.99 -8.95 10.51
CA ARG A 29 -9.67 -10.27 9.99
C ARG A 29 -8.17 -10.50 9.83
N ASN A 30 -7.42 -9.47 9.52
CA ASN A 30 -6.01 -9.59 9.14
C ASN A 30 -5.01 -9.14 10.21
N PHE A 31 -5.42 -8.27 11.15
CA PHE A 31 -4.50 -7.63 12.09
C PHE A 31 -4.99 -7.71 13.52
N THR A 32 -4.03 -7.76 14.45
CA THR A 32 -4.30 -7.60 15.88
C THR A 32 -4.50 -6.12 16.21
N GLU A 33 -5.03 -5.85 17.40
CA GLU A 33 -5.19 -4.47 17.89
C GLU A 33 -3.86 -3.73 17.95
N ALA A 34 -2.79 -4.40 18.39
CA ALA A 34 -1.45 -3.81 18.44
C ALA A 34 -0.94 -3.46 17.05
N GLU A 35 -1.23 -4.29 16.05
CA GLU A 35 -0.84 -4.02 14.65
C GLU A 35 -1.61 -2.83 14.08
N VAL A 36 -2.91 -2.74 14.36
CA VAL A 36 -3.71 -1.60 13.94
C VAL A 36 -3.17 -0.31 14.58
N ASN A 37 -2.80 -0.36 15.87
CA ASN A 37 -2.22 0.80 16.55
C ASN A 37 -0.87 1.21 15.94
N PHE A 38 -0.08 0.26 15.47
CA PHE A 38 1.16 0.55 14.76
C PHE A 38 0.89 1.39 13.51
N PHE A 39 -0.10 1.00 12.70
CA PHE A 39 -0.48 1.76 11.50
C PHE A 39 -1.03 3.15 11.83
N ALA A 40 -1.67 3.31 12.98
CA ALA A 40 -2.21 4.60 13.43
C ALA A 40 -1.14 5.52 14.02
N ASN A 41 0.08 5.01 14.24
CA ASN A 41 1.18 5.78 14.79
C ASN A 41 1.50 6.98 13.90
N LYS A 42 1.82 8.11 14.53
CA LYS A 42 2.09 9.36 13.85
C LYS A 42 3.23 9.24 12.83
N ASP A 43 4.31 8.55 13.19
CA ASP A 43 5.46 8.37 12.30
C ASP A 43 5.08 7.59 11.05
N PHE A 44 4.26 6.53 11.21
CA PHE A 44 3.77 5.77 10.07
C PHE A 44 2.89 6.64 9.16
N GLN A 45 1.99 7.41 9.75
CA GLN A 45 1.09 8.29 9.00
C GLN A 45 1.85 9.37 8.22
N GLN A 46 2.95 9.87 8.76
CA GLN A 46 3.77 10.88 8.07
C GLN A 46 4.50 10.33 6.86
N SER A 47 4.69 9.02 6.77
CA SER A 47 5.37 8.40 5.63
C SER A 47 4.52 8.32 4.36
N LYS A 48 3.23 8.66 4.43
CA LYS A 48 2.30 8.48 3.31
C LYS A 48 2.65 9.29 2.06
N VAL A 49 3.12 10.52 2.22
CA VAL A 49 3.47 11.39 1.08
C VAL A 49 4.63 10.78 0.29
N GLU A 50 5.67 10.37 0.99
CA GLU A 50 6.82 9.70 0.37
C GLU A 50 6.38 8.40 -0.32
N ASN A 51 5.45 7.68 0.28
CA ASN A 51 4.91 6.45 -0.26
C ASN A 51 4.20 6.68 -1.60
N ASP A 52 3.42 7.77 -1.72
CA ASP A 52 2.73 8.10 -2.96
C ASP A 52 3.72 8.33 -4.10
N GLU A 53 4.81 9.03 -3.83
CA GLU A 53 5.87 9.29 -4.83
C GLU A 53 6.52 7.98 -5.28
N LEU A 54 6.78 7.06 -4.35
CA LEU A 54 7.38 5.76 -4.66
C LEU A 54 6.47 4.92 -5.56
N TRP A 55 5.16 4.89 -5.29
CA TRP A 55 4.21 4.15 -6.13
C TRP A 55 4.17 4.71 -7.55
N GLY A 56 4.17 6.03 -7.71
CA GLY A 56 4.20 6.67 -9.02
C GLY A 56 5.47 6.34 -9.79
N GLU A 57 6.62 6.37 -9.13
CA GLU A 57 7.91 6.04 -9.74
C GLU A 57 7.96 4.55 -10.14
N ALA A 58 7.47 3.66 -9.27
CA ALA A 58 7.39 2.23 -9.59
C ALA A 58 6.56 1.98 -10.84
N LYS A 59 5.40 2.63 -10.94
CA LYS A 59 4.53 2.51 -12.11
C LYS A 59 5.25 2.94 -13.39
N SER A 60 6.05 3.99 -13.32
CA SER A 60 6.79 4.50 -14.47
C SER A 60 7.89 3.55 -14.93
N LEU A 61 8.32 2.62 -14.09
CA LEU A 61 9.40 1.68 -14.41
C LEU A 61 8.90 0.30 -14.86
N MET A 62 7.60 0.07 -14.88
CA MET A 62 7.03 -1.25 -15.18
C MET A 62 7.29 -1.74 -16.61
N ASP A 63 7.62 -0.83 -17.54
CA ASP A 63 7.97 -1.19 -18.91
C ASP A 63 9.43 -1.61 -19.07
N LYS A 64 10.21 -1.55 -17.99
CA LYS A 64 11.64 -1.86 -18.02
C LYS A 64 11.89 -3.25 -17.45
N ASP A 65 13.08 -3.79 -17.77
CA ASP A 65 13.49 -5.08 -17.24
C ASP A 65 13.70 -4.97 -15.71
N PRO A 66 13.10 -5.87 -14.92
CA PRO A 66 13.29 -5.85 -13.46
C PRO A 66 14.76 -5.99 -13.03
N SER A 67 15.62 -6.59 -13.85
CA SER A 67 17.05 -6.76 -13.54
C SER A 67 17.89 -5.56 -13.97
N SER A 68 17.31 -4.58 -14.68
CA SER A 68 18.07 -3.42 -15.14
C SER A 68 18.60 -2.60 -13.95
N LEU A 69 19.70 -1.91 -14.18
CA LEU A 69 20.31 -1.08 -13.13
C LEU A 69 19.34 -0.06 -12.56
N LYS A 70 18.57 0.59 -13.45
CA LYS A 70 17.61 1.60 -13.02
C LYS A 70 16.54 1.02 -12.08
N VAL A 71 15.98 -0.14 -12.43
CA VAL A 71 14.97 -0.80 -11.60
C VAL A 71 15.59 -1.32 -10.31
N GLN A 72 16.81 -1.88 -10.37
CA GLN A 72 17.48 -2.39 -9.19
C GLN A 72 17.84 -1.28 -8.20
N ASN A 73 18.26 -0.12 -8.67
CA ASN A 73 18.50 1.05 -7.82
C ASN A 73 17.20 1.50 -7.17
N PHE A 74 16.11 1.49 -7.91
CA PHE A 74 14.79 1.84 -7.36
C PHE A 74 14.31 0.79 -6.36
N ALA A 75 14.53 -0.50 -6.62
CA ALA A 75 14.17 -1.57 -5.70
C ALA A 75 14.87 -1.40 -4.35
N GLN A 76 16.13 -0.98 -4.35
CA GLN A 76 16.85 -0.69 -3.11
C GLN A 76 16.21 0.49 -2.36
N LYS A 77 15.84 1.54 -3.08
CA LYS A 77 15.15 2.70 -2.51
C LYS A 77 13.81 2.29 -1.90
N TRP A 78 13.05 1.45 -2.61
CA TRP A 78 11.78 0.91 -2.14
C TRP A 78 11.96 0.15 -0.83
N MET A 79 12.95 -0.74 -0.77
CA MET A 79 13.21 -1.53 0.42
C MET A 79 13.71 -0.69 1.59
N ASN A 80 14.52 0.32 1.33
CA ASN A 80 14.98 1.25 2.37
C ASN A 80 13.78 1.98 3.00
N SER A 81 12.84 2.42 2.17
CA SER A 81 11.61 3.07 2.64
C SER A 81 10.77 2.11 3.48
N ALA A 82 10.57 0.89 3.00
CA ALA A 82 9.79 -0.12 3.72
C ALA A 82 10.42 -0.46 5.08
N ASN A 83 11.74 -0.66 5.10
CA ASN A 83 12.45 -0.98 6.33
C ASN A 83 12.36 0.17 7.35
N SER A 84 12.44 1.40 6.88
CA SER A 84 12.29 2.58 7.72
C SER A 84 10.87 2.68 8.30
N LYS A 85 9.86 2.43 7.47
CA LYS A 85 8.45 2.52 7.85
C LYS A 85 8.08 1.49 8.93
N TYR A 86 8.64 0.29 8.85
CA TYR A 86 8.33 -0.81 9.76
C TYR A 86 9.40 -1.04 10.83
N ILE A 87 10.18 -0.02 11.16
CA ILE A 87 11.11 -0.09 12.29
C ILE A 87 10.32 -0.45 13.54
N GLY A 88 10.77 -1.47 14.25
CA GLY A 88 10.09 -1.97 15.45
C GLY A 88 9.12 -3.12 15.21
N ASN A 89 8.68 -3.31 13.95
CA ASN A 89 7.81 -4.45 13.62
C ASN A 89 8.00 -4.88 12.17
N PRO A 90 9.16 -5.46 11.80
CA PRO A 90 9.41 -5.90 10.43
C PRO A 90 8.48 -7.03 9.98
N GLU A 91 7.99 -7.84 10.90
CA GLU A 91 7.06 -8.93 10.58
C GLU A 91 5.71 -8.38 10.06
N LEU A 92 5.29 -7.22 10.57
CA LEU A 92 4.08 -6.56 10.07
C LEU A 92 4.28 -6.09 8.64
N GLY A 93 5.48 -5.61 8.31
CA GLY A 93 5.81 -5.23 6.93
C GLY A 93 5.70 -6.41 5.97
N LYS A 94 6.20 -7.58 6.38
CA LYS A 94 6.10 -8.81 5.58
C LYS A 94 4.65 -9.23 5.39
N LYS A 95 3.86 -9.17 6.44
CA LYS A 95 2.44 -9.51 6.41
C LYS A 95 1.68 -8.61 5.44
N MET A 96 1.92 -7.30 5.51
CA MET A 96 1.31 -6.34 4.61
C MET A 96 1.71 -6.58 3.16
N TRP A 97 3.00 -6.90 2.92
CA TRP A 97 3.50 -7.22 1.59
C TRP A 97 2.77 -8.43 0.99
N GLU A 98 2.56 -9.49 1.78
CA GLU A 98 1.82 -10.67 1.33
C GLU A 98 0.38 -10.34 0.96
N LEU A 99 -0.28 -9.48 1.76
CA LEU A 99 -1.64 -9.04 1.45
C LEU A 99 -1.67 -8.23 0.15
N MET A 100 -0.69 -7.35 -0.06
CA MET A 100 -0.59 -6.57 -1.29
C MET A 100 -0.34 -7.44 -2.51
N LYS A 101 0.48 -8.48 -2.39
CA LYS A 101 0.72 -9.43 -3.49
C LYS A 101 -0.53 -10.21 -3.85
N SER A 102 -1.32 -10.57 -2.86
CA SER A 102 -2.54 -11.36 -3.07
C SER A 102 -3.70 -10.53 -3.64
N GLY A 103 -3.61 -9.22 -3.58
CA GLY A 103 -4.68 -8.33 -4.02
C GLY A 103 -5.76 -8.10 -2.97
N ASP A 104 -5.59 -8.61 -1.75
CA ASP A 104 -6.57 -8.48 -0.68
C ASP A 104 -6.39 -7.15 0.07
N ILE A 105 -6.57 -6.06 -0.67
CA ILE A 105 -6.46 -4.69 -0.14
C ILE A 105 -7.75 -3.96 -0.48
N PRO A 106 -8.44 -3.36 0.50
CA PRO A 106 -9.63 -2.56 0.22
C PRO A 106 -9.32 -1.41 -0.74
N GLU A 107 -10.22 -1.17 -1.68
CA GLU A 107 -10.07 -0.12 -2.66
C GLU A 107 -9.92 1.24 -1.96
N GLY A 108 -8.93 2.03 -2.40
CA GLY A 108 -8.68 3.35 -1.86
C GLY A 108 -7.94 3.41 -0.54
N LEU A 109 -7.65 2.27 0.10
CA LEU A 109 -6.93 2.24 1.37
C LEU A 109 -5.49 2.73 1.22
N ILE A 110 -4.81 2.29 0.18
CA ILE A 110 -3.43 2.69 -0.12
C ILE A 110 -3.44 3.49 -1.42
N PRO A 111 -3.20 4.80 -1.37
CA PRO A 111 -3.13 5.61 -2.60
C PRO A 111 -2.06 5.08 -3.54
N GLY A 112 -2.41 4.97 -4.82
CA GLY A 112 -1.48 4.49 -5.85
C GLY A 112 -1.32 2.98 -5.91
N TYR A 113 -1.91 2.22 -4.98
CA TYR A 113 -1.81 0.76 -4.99
C TYR A 113 -2.42 0.14 -6.25
N GLU A 114 -1.64 -0.72 -6.90
CA GLU A 114 -2.09 -1.61 -7.98
C GLU A 114 -1.35 -2.92 -7.79
N GLN A 115 -2.06 -4.02 -7.82
CA GLN A 115 -1.46 -5.35 -7.62
C GLN A 115 -0.33 -5.63 -8.61
N GLU A 116 -0.47 -5.16 -9.84
CA GLU A 116 0.54 -5.35 -10.89
C GLU A 116 1.86 -4.68 -10.53
N ILE A 117 1.81 -3.51 -9.90
CA ILE A 117 3.01 -2.81 -9.42
C ILE A 117 3.70 -3.65 -8.35
N VAL A 118 2.93 -4.20 -7.42
CA VAL A 118 3.45 -5.03 -6.33
C VAL A 118 4.14 -6.27 -6.89
N LEU A 119 3.53 -6.93 -7.88
CA LEU A 119 4.10 -8.13 -8.50
C LEU A 119 5.38 -7.81 -9.25
N PHE A 120 5.42 -6.67 -9.94
CA PHE A 120 6.64 -6.18 -10.61
C PHE A 120 7.77 -5.93 -9.59
N MET A 121 7.45 -5.21 -8.51
CA MET A 121 8.42 -4.89 -7.47
C MET A 121 8.87 -6.14 -6.71
N ASN A 122 7.97 -7.09 -6.50
CA ASN A 122 8.32 -8.36 -5.88
C ASN A 122 9.39 -9.10 -6.69
N LYS A 123 9.25 -9.10 -8.01
CA LYS A 123 10.24 -9.71 -8.90
C LYS A 123 11.57 -8.96 -8.85
N ALA A 124 11.54 -7.63 -8.91
CA ALA A 124 12.73 -6.80 -8.84
C ALA A 124 13.48 -6.97 -7.51
N ILE A 125 12.74 -7.02 -6.41
CA ILE A 125 13.30 -7.22 -5.07
C ILE A 125 13.92 -8.61 -4.94
N GLY A 126 13.26 -9.62 -5.49
CA GLY A 126 13.81 -10.98 -5.53
C GLY A 126 15.17 -11.04 -6.23
N ILE A 127 15.29 -10.34 -7.36
CA ILE A 127 16.56 -10.24 -8.09
C ILE A 127 17.61 -9.50 -7.25
N LEU A 128 17.22 -8.39 -6.61
CA LEU A 128 18.11 -7.58 -5.77
C LEU A 128 18.75 -8.43 -4.67
N TYR A 129 17.96 -9.24 -3.98
CA TYR A 129 18.47 -10.05 -2.88
C TYR A 129 19.20 -11.32 -3.34
N SER A 130 18.91 -11.81 -4.54
CA SER A 130 19.60 -12.99 -5.07
C SER A 130 21.06 -12.72 -5.45
N LYS A 131 21.43 -11.43 -5.61
CA LYS A 131 22.80 -11.01 -5.95
C LYS A 131 23.72 -10.89 -4.72
N LYS A 132 23.20 -11.11 -3.54
CA LYS A 132 24.00 -11.01 -2.30
C LYS A 132 24.64 -12.33 -1.89
#